data_6917d3828ace9c226d0d42e3c1a6d2de
#
_entry.id   6917d3828ace9c226d0d42e3c1a6d2de
#
_cell.length_a   1.000
_cell.length_b   1.000
_cell.length_c   1.000
_cell.angle_alpha   90.00
_cell.angle_beta   90.00
_cell.angle_gamma   90.00
#
_symmetry.space_group_name_H-M   'P 1'
#
loop_
_entity.id
_entity.type
_entity.pdbx_description
1 polymer ?
#
loop_
_entity_poly.entity_id
_entity_poly.type
_entity_poly.pdbx_seq_one_letter_code
_entity_poly.pdbx_strand_id
1 'polypeptide(L)'
;ICDGRTVIITGAGGGLGRAYALSFAAEGANVVVNDIRGEAAQGVVAEIKAKGGQALANSGDITTLQGAQGIADAALAAFGEVHVLVNNAGVLRDRMFLSLSEEDWDTVMRVHLKGHFCLASVLGRRWRDASKAGKPVDARIINTSSGAGLQGSVAQSNYSAAKGGIAALTLVQAVEMKRYGITVNSLAPAARTAMTESAMPDMVKKPESGFDVWDPMNVASI
;
A
#
# COMPACT_ATOMS: atom_id res chain seq x y z
N ILE A 1 18.90 -5.63 -0.96
CA ILE A 1 18.21 -6.94 -0.79
C ILE A 1 17.06 -7.14 -1.79
N CYS A 2 16.62 -6.06 -2.44
CA CYS A 2 15.52 -6.11 -3.42
C CYS A 2 15.99 -5.99 -4.87
N ASP A 3 17.27 -6.19 -5.14
CA ASP A 3 17.87 -6.03 -6.46
C ASP A 3 17.12 -6.84 -7.53
N GLY A 4 16.74 -6.17 -8.62
CA GLY A 4 15.98 -6.75 -9.73
C GLY A 4 14.50 -7.09 -9.44
N ARG A 5 14.03 -6.97 -8.19
CA ARG A 5 12.61 -7.20 -7.85
C ARG A 5 11.74 -6.02 -8.28
N THR A 6 10.55 -6.32 -8.76
CA THR A 6 9.55 -5.29 -9.10
C THR A 6 8.50 -5.21 -8.01
N VAL A 7 8.27 -3.99 -7.51
CA VAL A 7 7.34 -3.69 -6.42
C VAL A 7 6.26 -2.73 -6.91
N ILE A 8 5.00 -3.05 -6.71
CA ILE A 8 3.87 -2.11 -6.89
C ILE A 8 3.49 -1.57 -5.52
N ILE A 9 3.45 -0.23 -5.38
CA ILE A 9 3.07 0.44 -4.14
C ILE A 9 1.89 1.37 -4.43
N THR A 10 0.77 1.18 -3.74
CA THR A 10 -0.42 2.00 -3.91
C THR A 10 -0.46 3.17 -2.93
N GLY A 11 -1.02 4.32 -3.36
CA GLY A 11 -0.98 5.55 -2.56
C GLY A 11 0.45 6.05 -2.35
N ALA A 12 1.32 5.85 -3.34
CA ALA A 12 2.76 6.08 -3.21
C ALA A 12 3.20 7.51 -3.58
N GLY A 13 2.26 8.40 -3.92
CA GLY A 13 2.55 9.81 -4.20
C GLY A 13 2.88 10.66 -2.96
N GLY A 14 2.86 10.10 -1.74
CA GLY A 14 3.18 10.82 -0.51
C GLY A 14 3.20 9.93 0.73
N GLY A 15 3.52 10.53 1.88
CA GLY A 15 3.48 9.88 3.19
C GLY A 15 4.25 8.55 3.24
N LEU A 16 3.66 7.54 3.87
CA LEU A 16 4.24 6.20 3.99
C LEU A 16 4.52 5.57 2.63
N GLY A 17 3.59 5.68 1.68
CA GLY A 17 3.78 5.08 0.35
C GLY A 17 4.99 5.63 -0.39
N ARG A 18 5.25 6.95 -0.28
CA ARG A 18 6.49 7.56 -0.80
C ARG A 18 7.72 7.04 -0.07
N ALA A 19 7.67 6.93 1.25
CA ALA A 19 8.78 6.39 2.04
C ALA A 19 9.12 4.95 1.61
N TYR A 20 8.12 4.08 1.47
CA TYR A 20 8.30 2.73 0.94
C TYR A 20 8.92 2.75 -0.47
N ALA A 21 8.41 3.60 -1.37
CA ALA A 21 8.91 3.67 -2.75
C ALA A 21 10.39 4.04 -2.79
N LEU A 22 10.81 5.00 -1.98
CA LEU A 22 12.21 5.43 -1.89
C LEU A 22 13.11 4.34 -1.27
N SER A 23 12.63 3.65 -0.22
CA SER A 23 13.39 2.58 0.43
C SER A 23 13.56 1.38 -0.48
N PHE A 24 12.48 0.89 -1.12
CA PHE A 24 12.59 -0.20 -2.09
C PHE A 24 13.52 0.13 -3.26
N ALA A 25 13.45 1.37 -3.78
CA ALA A 25 14.34 1.80 -4.85
C ALA A 25 15.81 1.87 -4.39
N ALA A 26 16.08 2.30 -3.17
CA ALA A 26 17.44 2.33 -2.59
C ALA A 26 18.02 0.92 -2.43
N GLU A 27 17.17 -0.09 -2.23
CA GLU A 27 17.52 -1.50 -2.14
C GLU A 27 17.60 -2.22 -3.51
N GLY A 28 17.52 -1.47 -4.63
CA GLY A 28 17.68 -1.99 -5.99
C GLY A 28 16.39 -2.46 -6.67
N ALA A 29 15.22 -2.23 -6.08
CA ALA A 29 13.95 -2.62 -6.70
C ALA A 29 13.56 -1.70 -7.87
N ASN A 30 12.85 -2.28 -8.84
CA ASN A 30 12.04 -1.54 -9.81
C ASN A 30 10.70 -1.18 -9.16
N VAL A 31 10.36 0.10 -9.08
CA VAL A 31 9.21 0.57 -8.31
C VAL A 31 8.09 1.11 -9.21
N VAL A 32 6.90 0.54 -9.11
CA VAL A 32 5.68 1.13 -9.67
C VAL A 32 5.02 1.98 -8.60
N VAL A 33 5.10 3.29 -8.77
CA VAL A 33 4.51 4.30 -7.90
C VAL A 33 3.09 4.56 -8.36
N ASN A 34 2.11 3.91 -7.72
CA ASN A 34 0.70 4.14 -8.02
C ASN A 34 0.09 5.15 -7.05
N ASP A 35 -0.52 6.19 -7.58
CA ASP A 35 -1.35 7.15 -6.85
C ASP A 35 -2.38 7.74 -7.81
N ILE A 36 -3.63 7.88 -7.36
CA ILE A 36 -4.70 8.48 -8.19
C ILE A 36 -4.37 9.92 -8.59
N ARG A 37 -3.52 10.60 -7.83
CA ARG A 37 -2.93 11.89 -8.17
C ARG A 37 -1.67 11.66 -9.01
N GLY A 38 -1.81 11.59 -10.32
CA GLY A 38 -0.72 11.27 -11.24
C GLY A 38 0.53 12.16 -11.09
N GLU A 39 0.37 13.45 -10.84
CA GLU A 39 1.48 14.39 -10.60
C GLU A 39 2.29 14.02 -9.34
N ALA A 40 1.61 13.61 -8.26
CA ALA A 40 2.28 13.18 -7.05
C ALA A 40 3.10 11.89 -7.30
N ALA A 41 2.55 10.93 -8.07
CA ALA A 41 3.27 9.74 -8.47
C ALA A 41 4.51 10.08 -9.32
N GLN A 42 4.38 10.99 -10.27
CA GLN A 42 5.49 11.46 -11.12
C GLN A 42 6.59 12.14 -10.30
N GLY A 43 6.22 12.94 -9.29
CA GLY A 43 7.18 13.57 -8.37
C GLY A 43 8.07 12.55 -7.67
N VAL A 44 7.47 11.48 -7.11
CA VAL A 44 8.23 10.40 -6.45
C VAL A 44 9.08 9.62 -7.44
N VAL A 45 8.58 9.37 -8.65
CA VAL A 45 9.38 8.73 -9.73
C VAL A 45 10.59 9.58 -10.09
N ALA A 46 10.44 10.90 -10.19
CA ALA A 46 11.56 11.80 -10.46
C ALA A 46 12.63 11.74 -9.34
N GLU A 47 12.20 11.70 -8.07
CA GLU A 47 13.12 11.54 -6.94
C GLU A 47 13.90 10.21 -6.99
N ILE A 48 13.22 9.10 -7.31
CA ILE A 48 13.87 7.78 -7.43
C ILE A 48 14.89 7.80 -8.57
N LYS A 49 14.51 8.32 -9.74
CA LYS A 49 15.39 8.39 -10.91
C LYS A 49 16.60 9.30 -10.68
N ALA A 50 16.42 10.41 -9.97
CA ALA A 50 17.52 11.31 -9.63
C ALA A 50 18.58 10.64 -8.73
N LYS A 51 18.21 9.57 -8.00
CA LYS A 51 19.10 8.75 -7.20
C LYS A 51 19.61 7.49 -7.94
N GLY A 52 19.34 7.37 -9.25
CA GLY A 52 19.76 6.24 -10.09
C GLY A 52 18.85 5.02 -10.03
N GLY A 53 17.75 5.06 -9.30
CA GLY A 53 16.78 3.97 -9.22
C GLY A 53 15.86 3.88 -10.43
N GLN A 54 15.14 2.77 -10.56
CA GLN A 54 14.18 2.51 -11.63
C GLN A 54 12.74 2.66 -11.09
N ALA A 55 11.93 3.48 -11.74
CA ALA A 55 10.54 3.66 -11.33
C ALA A 55 9.62 4.04 -12.50
N LEU A 56 8.35 3.67 -12.36
CA LEU A 56 7.24 3.96 -13.26
C LEU A 56 6.10 4.61 -12.47
N ALA A 57 5.59 5.75 -12.93
CA ALA A 57 4.38 6.35 -12.39
C ALA A 57 3.13 5.69 -13.00
N ASN A 58 2.13 5.45 -12.18
CA ASN A 58 0.83 4.91 -12.60
C ASN A 58 -0.30 5.58 -11.83
N SER A 59 -1.38 5.97 -12.51
CA SER A 59 -2.55 6.63 -11.90
C SER A 59 -3.84 5.77 -11.98
N GLY A 60 -3.70 4.45 -12.16
CA GLY A 60 -4.82 3.52 -12.21
C GLY A 60 -5.62 3.48 -10.91
N ASP A 61 -6.94 3.34 -11.04
CA ASP A 61 -7.85 3.19 -9.90
C ASP A 61 -7.78 1.78 -9.32
N ILE A 62 -7.33 1.68 -8.09
CA ILE A 62 -7.21 0.40 -7.36
C ILE A 62 -8.55 -0.20 -6.94
N THR A 63 -9.63 0.56 -6.99
CA THR A 63 -10.95 0.16 -6.44
C THR A 63 -11.77 -0.72 -7.39
N THR A 64 -11.23 -1.02 -8.56
CA THR A 64 -11.85 -1.90 -9.56
C THR A 64 -10.88 -2.97 -10.04
N LEU A 65 -11.40 -4.15 -10.42
CA LEU A 65 -10.55 -5.21 -11.00
C LEU A 65 -9.93 -4.77 -12.33
N GLN A 66 -10.64 -3.96 -13.12
CA GLN A 66 -10.12 -3.43 -14.38
C GLN A 66 -8.94 -2.48 -14.14
N GLY A 67 -9.06 -1.55 -13.20
CA GLY A 67 -7.98 -0.64 -12.83
C GLY A 67 -6.77 -1.40 -12.26
N ALA A 68 -7.03 -2.38 -11.37
CA ALA A 68 -6.00 -3.26 -10.83
C ALA A 68 -5.26 -4.06 -11.93
N GLN A 69 -6.00 -4.55 -12.93
CA GLN A 69 -5.40 -5.23 -14.09
C GLN A 69 -4.51 -4.28 -14.89
N GLY A 70 -4.98 -3.05 -15.18
CA GLY A 70 -4.18 -2.05 -15.89
C GLY A 70 -2.90 -1.65 -15.16
N ILE A 71 -2.93 -1.58 -13.81
CA ILE A 71 -1.72 -1.35 -12.99
C ILE A 71 -0.74 -2.52 -13.13
N ALA A 72 -1.23 -3.75 -13.03
CA ALA A 72 -0.40 -4.95 -13.17
C ALA A 72 0.21 -5.05 -14.58
N ASP A 73 -0.58 -4.79 -15.62
CA ASP A 73 -0.13 -4.85 -17.01
C ASP A 73 0.96 -3.80 -17.30
N ALA A 74 0.79 -2.58 -16.77
CA ALA A 74 1.81 -1.53 -16.90
C ALA A 74 3.13 -1.92 -16.21
N ALA A 75 3.06 -2.53 -15.03
CA ALA A 75 4.24 -3.03 -14.31
C ALA A 75 4.96 -4.13 -15.10
N LEU A 76 4.20 -5.07 -15.66
CA LEU A 76 4.72 -6.18 -16.45
C LEU A 76 5.34 -5.70 -17.78
N ALA A 77 4.71 -4.74 -18.44
CA ALA A 77 5.24 -4.16 -19.68
C ALA A 77 6.56 -3.42 -19.45
N ALA A 78 6.70 -2.74 -18.29
CA ALA A 78 7.91 -1.99 -17.97
C ALA A 78 9.06 -2.85 -17.44
N PHE A 79 8.77 -3.87 -16.64
CA PHE A 79 9.78 -4.60 -15.84
C PHE A 79 9.72 -6.12 -16.00
N GLY A 80 8.81 -6.66 -16.80
CA GLY A 80 8.69 -8.09 -17.11
C GLY A 80 7.96 -8.90 -16.03
N GLU A 81 8.28 -8.71 -14.77
CA GLU A 81 7.71 -9.46 -13.63
C GLU A 81 7.26 -8.53 -12.51
N VAL A 82 6.36 -9.01 -11.65
CA VAL A 82 5.98 -8.36 -10.39
C VAL A 82 6.21 -9.33 -9.24
N HIS A 83 6.93 -8.90 -8.23
CA HIS A 83 7.33 -9.74 -7.10
C HIS A 83 6.67 -9.32 -5.79
N VAL A 84 6.40 -8.02 -5.61
CA VAL A 84 5.87 -7.47 -4.36
C VAL A 84 4.69 -6.54 -4.64
N LEU A 85 3.66 -6.65 -3.83
CA LEU A 85 2.54 -5.72 -3.75
C LEU A 85 2.50 -5.09 -2.36
N VAL A 86 2.61 -3.78 -2.29
CA VAL A 86 2.34 -3.00 -1.08
C VAL A 86 1.01 -2.28 -1.24
N ASN A 87 -0.02 -2.80 -0.61
CA ASN A 87 -1.34 -2.19 -0.51
C ASN A 87 -1.32 -1.15 0.62
N ASN A 88 -1.13 0.13 0.27
CA ASN A 88 -0.99 1.21 1.23
C ASN A 88 -2.02 2.34 1.03
N ALA A 89 -2.60 2.47 -0.15
CA ALA A 89 -3.55 3.55 -0.45
C ALA A 89 -4.71 3.60 0.57
N GLY A 90 -5.10 4.81 0.94
CA GLY A 90 -6.17 5.03 1.89
C GLY A 90 -6.66 6.48 1.93
N VAL A 91 -7.84 6.66 2.50
CA VAL A 91 -8.49 7.96 2.72
C VAL A 91 -9.13 8.00 4.10
N LEU A 92 -9.30 9.19 4.68
CA LEU A 92 -10.08 9.39 5.89
C LEU A 92 -11.41 10.10 5.57
N ARG A 93 -12.47 9.67 6.25
CA ARG A 93 -13.78 10.32 6.29
C ARG A 93 -14.30 10.19 7.73
N ASP A 94 -13.62 10.92 8.64
CA ASP A 94 -13.86 10.79 10.08
C ASP A 94 -15.13 11.54 10.47
N ARG A 95 -16.05 10.83 11.11
CA ARG A 95 -17.33 11.32 11.63
C ARG A 95 -17.73 10.50 12.85
N MET A 96 -18.38 11.13 13.82
CA MET A 96 -19.07 10.38 14.86
C MET A 96 -20.09 9.43 14.22
N PHE A 97 -20.25 8.24 14.78
CA PHE A 97 -21.04 7.15 14.17
C PHE A 97 -22.44 7.58 13.71
N LEU A 98 -23.16 8.33 14.54
CA LEU A 98 -24.51 8.80 14.22
C LEU A 98 -24.56 9.93 13.16
N SER A 99 -23.41 10.50 12.81
CA SER A 99 -23.28 11.56 11.79
C SER A 99 -22.56 11.07 10.53
N LEU A 100 -22.20 9.79 10.48
CA LEU A 100 -21.52 9.21 9.34
C LEU A 100 -22.51 8.98 8.19
N SER A 101 -22.20 9.50 7.00
CA SER A 101 -23.01 9.28 5.80
C SER A 101 -22.68 7.93 5.15
N GLU A 102 -23.62 7.40 4.38
CA GLU A 102 -23.41 6.20 3.55
C GLU A 102 -22.28 6.43 2.53
N GLU A 103 -22.20 7.62 1.93
CA GLU A 103 -21.13 7.99 1.00
C GLU A 103 -19.74 7.96 1.65
N ASP A 104 -19.60 8.49 2.88
CA ASP A 104 -18.35 8.46 3.63
C ASP A 104 -17.95 7.01 3.98
N TRP A 105 -18.95 6.20 4.38
CA TRP A 105 -18.77 4.77 4.65
C TRP A 105 -18.27 4.04 3.39
N ASP A 106 -19.00 4.15 2.30
CA ASP A 106 -18.72 3.45 1.04
C ASP A 106 -17.38 3.88 0.43
N THR A 107 -17.04 5.16 0.52
CA THR A 107 -15.76 5.68 0.05
C THR A 107 -14.61 5.02 0.79
N VAL A 108 -14.67 4.93 2.12
CA VAL A 108 -13.61 4.32 2.93
C VAL A 108 -13.52 2.81 2.66
N MET A 109 -14.64 2.11 2.68
CA MET A 109 -14.67 0.66 2.39
C MET A 109 -14.13 0.34 0.99
N ARG A 110 -14.53 1.13 0.00
CA ARG A 110 -14.11 0.97 -1.39
C ARG A 110 -12.61 1.17 -1.56
N VAL A 111 -12.06 2.27 -1.04
CA VAL A 111 -10.63 2.57 -1.23
C VAL A 111 -9.76 1.62 -0.43
N HIS A 112 -10.08 1.40 0.85
CA HIS A 112 -9.27 0.56 1.71
C HIS A 112 -9.47 -0.93 1.42
N LEU A 113 -10.64 -1.48 1.75
CA LEU A 113 -10.83 -2.94 1.75
C LEU A 113 -10.92 -3.50 0.34
N LYS A 114 -11.76 -2.89 -0.52
CA LYS A 114 -11.88 -3.34 -1.91
C LYS A 114 -10.63 -3.06 -2.73
N GLY A 115 -9.93 -1.94 -2.49
CA GLY A 115 -8.66 -1.63 -3.15
C GLY A 115 -7.58 -2.67 -2.86
N HIS A 116 -7.43 -3.08 -1.62
CA HIS A 116 -6.52 -4.18 -1.23
C HIS A 116 -6.91 -5.50 -1.90
N PHE A 117 -8.21 -5.82 -1.96
CA PHE A 117 -8.70 -7.02 -2.62
C PHE A 117 -8.40 -7.04 -4.12
N CYS A 118 -8.65 -5.95 -4.84
CA CYS A 118 -8.57 -5.94 -6.31
C CYS A 118 -7.16 -6.28 -6.81
N LEU A 119 -6.12 -5.57 -6.33
CA LEU A 119 -4.74 -5.84 -6.74
C LEU A 119 -4.22 -7.19 -6.25
N ALA A 120 -4.50 -7.55 -4.99
CA ALA A 120 -4.13 -8.86 -4.47
C ALA A 120 -4.78 -10.00 -5.28
N SER A 121 -6.02 -9.83 -5.71
CA SER A 121 -6.74 -10.81 -6.55
C SER A 121 -6.11 -10.96 -7.93
N VAL A 122 -5.78 -9.85 -8.60
CA VAL A 122 -5.17 -9.86 -9.95
C VAL A 122 -3.78 -10.50 -9.90
N LEU A 123 -2.90 -10.01 -9.06
CA LEU A 123 -1.53 -10.52 -8.95
C LEU A 123 -1.50 -11.95 -8.38
N GLY A 124 -2.31 -12.24 -7.36
CA GLY A 124 -2.40 -13.55 -6.75
C GLY A 124 -2.82 -14.65 -7.74
N ARG A 125 -3.77 -14.35 -8.64
CA ARG A 125 -4.14 -15.28 -9.73
C ARG A 125 -2.96 -15.53 -10.66
N ARG A 126 -2.26 -14.48 -11.08
CA ARG A 126 -1.08 -14.61 -11.94
C ARG A 126 0.02 -15.45 -11.30
N TRP A 127 0.37 -15.19 -10.05
CA TRP A 127 1.37 -15.96 -9.30
C TRP A 127 0.95 -17.42 -9.10
N ARG A 128 -0.32 -17.64 -8.74
CA ARG A 128 -0.89 -19.00 -8.64
C ARG A 128 -0.74 -19.76 -9.95
N ASP A 129 -1.08 -19.14 -11.07
CA ASP A 129 -1.07 -19.79 -12.38
C ASP A 129 0.38 -20.06 -12.83
N ALA A 130 1.32 -19.19 -12.54
CA ALA A 130 2.76 -19.42 -12.71
C ALA A 130 3.25 -20.62 -11.87
N SER A 131 2.90 -20.65 -10.58
CA SER A 131 3.24 -21.75 -9.67
C SER A 131 2.67 -23.10 -10.16
N LYS A 132 1.40 -23.12 -10.61
CA LYS A 132 0.77 -24.33 -11.19
C LYS A 132 1.43 -24.77 -12.49
N ALA A 133 2.03 -23.85 -13.25
CA ALA A 133 2.81 -24.16 -14.45
C ALA A 133 4.26 -24.58 -14.14
N GLY A 134 4.59 -24.81 -12.87
CA GLY A 134 5.92 -25.24 -12.43
C GLY A 134 6.99 -24.15 -12.41
N LYS A 135 6.59 -22.87 -12.58
CA LYS A 135 7.53 -21.75 -12.45
C LYS A 135 7.77 -21.43 -10.97
N PRO A 136 9.01 -21.11 -10.56
CA PRO A 136 9.27 -20.67 -9.20
C PRO A 136 8.54 -19.34 -8.93
N VAL A 137 7.86 -19.25 -7.80
CA VAL A 137 7.21 -18.03 -7.33
C VAL A 137 7.75 -17.70 -5.96
N ASP A 138 8.24 -16.48 -5.79
CA ASP A 138 8.67 -15.91 -4.52
C ASP A 138 8.06 -14.50 -4.39
N ALA A 139 6.76 -14.46 -4.16
CA ALA A 139 5.98 -13.23 -4.13
C ALA A 139 5.62 -12.79 -2.71
N ARG A 140 5.43 -11.48 -2.53
CA ARG A 140 5.05 -10.87 -1.24
C ARG A 140 3.86 -9.94 -1.42
N ILE A 141 2.92 -10.00 -0.49
CA ILE A 141 1.87 -9.00 -0.31
C ILE A 141 2.04 -8.39 1.08
N ILE A 142 2.09 -7.07 1.13
CA ILE A 142 2.14 -6.28 2.35
C ILE A 142 0.87 -5.43 2.38
N ASN A 143 -0.03 -5.74 3.30
CA ASN A 143 -1.27 -5.01 3.50
C ASN A 143 -1.10 -3.98 4.62
N THR A 144 -1.71 -2.81 4.48
CA THR A 144 -1.65 -1.76 5.50
C THR A 144 -2.94 -1.71 6.31
N SER A 145 -2.91 -2.31 7.50
CA SER A 145 -3.93 -2.19 8.54
C SER A 145 -3.68 -0.91 9.39
N SER A 146 -4.13 -0.88 10.61
CA SER A 146 -3.98 0.23 11.55
C SER A 146 -4.26 -0.23 12.98
N GLY A 147 -3.70 0.42 13.98
CA GLY A 147 -4.12 0.29 15.36
C GLY A 147 -5.62 0.53 15.54
N ALA A 148 -6.20 1.48 14.80
CA ALA A 148 -7.64 1.72 14.78
C ALA A 148 -8.47 0.50 14.30
N GLY A 149 -7.92 -0.31 13.40
CA GLY A 149 -8.56 -1.56 12.95
C GLY A 149 -8.50 -2.68 13.99
N LEU A 150 -7.55 -2.63 14.91
CA LEU A 150 -7.34 -3.66 15.94
C LEU A 150 -8.04 -3.33 17.26
N GLN A 151 -8.22 -2.04 17.57
CA GLN A 151 -8.73 -1.56 18.88
C GLN A 151 -9.99 -0.69 18.74
N GLY A 152 -10.33 -0.28 17.54
CA GLY A 152 -11.32 0.77 17.30
C GLY A 152 -10.72 2.18 17.52
N SER A 153 -11.38 3.19 16.96
CA SER A 153 -11.03 4.60 17.16
C SER A 153 -12.29 5.46 17.09
N VAL A 154 -12.41 6.41 17.99
CA VAL A 154 -13.53 7.35 18.05
C VAL A 154 -13.61 8.14 16.72
N ALA A 155 -14.83 8.34 16.21
CA ALA A 155 -15.12 9.00 14.94
C ALA A 155 -14.57 8.29 13.68
N GLN A 156 -14.06 7.08 13.80
CA GLN A 156 -13.45 6.30 12.71
C GLN A 156 -14.10 4.92 12.51
N SER A 157 -15.40 4.81 12.67
CA SER A 157 -16.08 3.51 12.55
C SER A 157 -15.94 2.86 11.18
N ASN A 158 -16.02 3.63 10.08
CA ASN A 158 -15.76 3.17 8.72
C ASN A 158 -14.29 2.76 8.53
N TYR A 159 -13.36 3.59 8.97
CA TYR A 159 -11.93 3.33 8.86
C TYR A 159 -11.51 2.12 9.71
N SER A 160 -11.97 2.05 10.96
CA SER A 160 -11.70 0.93 11.86
C SER A 160 -12.24 -0.38 11.29
N ALA A 161 -13.47 -0.38 10.76
CA ALA A 161 -14.07 -1.55 10.11
C ALA A 161 -13.26 -1.99 8.88
N ALA A 162 -12.86 -1.05 8.01
CA ALA A 162 -12.05 -1.36 6.83
C ALA A 162 -10.68 -1.92 7.21
N LYS A 163 -9.98 -1.31 8.20
CA LYS A 163 -8.65 -1.73 8.64
C LYS A 163 -8.66 -3.04 9.44
N GLY A 164 -9.73 -3.31 10.20
CA GLY A 164 -9.98 -4.62 10.81
C GLY A 164 -10.26 -5.69 9.75
N GLY A 165 -11.05 -5.35 8.73
CA GLY A 165 -11.29 -6.21 7.57
C GLY A 165 -10.01 -6.56 6.81
N ILE A 166 -9.08 -5.60 6.64
CA ILE A 166 -7.76 -5.85 6.02
C ILE A 166 -6.91 -6.82 6.87
N ALA A 167 -6.91 -6.67 8.19
CA ALA A 167 -6.20 -7.60 9.07
C ALA A 167 -6.72 -9.04 8.92
N ALA A 168 -8.04 -9.22 8.95
CA ALA A 168 -8.67 -10.52 8.72
C ALA A 168 -8.40 -11.07 7.32
N LEU A 169 -8.51 -10.23 6.27
CA LEU A 169 -8.21 -10.60 4.89
C LEU A 169 -6.75 -11.09 4.75
N THR A 170 -5.82 -10.46 5.44
CA THR A 170 -4.40 -10.84 5.44
C THR A 170 -4.20 -12.27 5.96
N LEU A 171 -4.88 -12.63 7.07
CA LEU A 171 -4.79 -13.98 7.64
C LEU A 171 -5.29 -15.04 6.66
N VAL A 172 -6.41 -14.78 6.00
CA VAL A 172 -6.97 -15.70 4.98
C VAL A 172 -6.02 -15.83 3.80
N GLN A 173 -5.55 -14.71 3.24
CA GLN A 173 -4.61 -14.70 2.12
C GLN A 173 -3.31 -15.43 2.46
N ALA A 174 -2.78 -15.24 3.66
CA ALA A 174 -1.54 -15.90 4.10
C ALA A 174 -1.66 -17.44 4.08
N VAL A 175 -2.79 -17.97 4.54
CA VAL A 175 -3.03 -19.43 4.55
C VAL A 175 -3.29 -19.97 3.14
N GLU A 176 -4.19 -19.31 2.39
CA GLU A 176 -4.62 -19.82 1.07
C GLU A 176 -3.52 -19.72 0.00
N MET A 177 -2.67 -18.68 0.07
CA MET A 177 -1.69 -18.39 -0.98
C MET A 177 -0.31 -19.00 -0.71
N LYS A 178 0.00 -19.41 0.53
CA LYS A 178 1.31 -19.97 0.92
C LYS A 178 1.78 -21.09 0.00
N ARG A 179 0.89 -22.00 -0.37
CA ARG A 179 1.20 -23.16 -1.24
C ARG A 179 1.64 -22.77 -2.66
N TYR A 180 1.44 -21.53 -3.06
CA TYR A 180 1.84 -20.98 -4.37
C TYR A 180 3.12 -20.14 -4.31
N GLY A 181 3.84 -20.13 -3.18
CA GLY A 181 5.04 -19.31 -3.00
C GLY A 181 4.76 -17.84 -2.71
N ILE A 182 3.56 -17.51 -2.18
CA ILE A 182 3.16 -16.14 -1.87
C ILE A 182 3.09 -15.97 -0.35
N THR A 183 3.87 -15.06 0.19
CA THR A 183 3.82 -14.66 1.61
C THR A 183 2.99 -13.39 1.75
N VAL A 184 2.08 -13.36 2.72
CA VAL A 184 1.21 -12.21 2.97
C VAL A 184 1.34 -11.77 4.42
N ASN A 185 1.65 -10.49 4.62
CA ASN A 185 1.79 -9.86 5.93
C ASN A 185 0.99 -8.56 6.00
N SER A 186 0.74 -8.08 7.21
CA SER A 186 0.09 -6.79 7.46
C SER A 186 0.93 -5.91 8.36
N LEU A 187 0.98 -4.62 8.06
CA LEU A 187 1.54 -3.58 8.91
C LEU A 187 0.41 -2.79 9.56
N ALA A 188 0.60 -2.41 10.82
CA ALA A 188 -0.23 -1.41 11.51
C ALA A 188 0.67 -0.21 11.87
N PRO A 189 1.03 0.62 10.88
CA PRO A 189 2.07 1.62 11.03
C PRO A 189 1.59 2.83 11.84
N ALA A 190 2.55 3.50 12.47
CA ALA A 190 2.39 4.82 13.07
C ALA A 190 3.48 5.74 12.52
N ALA A 191 3.08 6.82 11.83
CA ALA A 191 4.02 7.77 11.23
C ALA A 191 3.36 9.14 11.01
N ARG A 192 4.18 10.18 10.92
CA ARG A 192 3.75 11.51 10.51
C ARG A 192 3.49 11.51 9.00
N THR A 193 2.26 11.77 8.64
CA THR A 193 1.80 11.91 7.26
C THR A 193 0.76 13.02 7.22
N ALA A 194 0.41 13.53 6.06
CA ALA A 194 -0.68 14.51 5.93
C ALA A 194 -1.98 14.03 6.60
N MET A 195 -2.21 12.71 6.61
CA MET A 195 -3.36 12.08 7.26
C MET A 195 -3.30 12.20 8.79
N THR A 196 -2.17 11.88 9.42
CA THR A 196 -2.00 11.95 10.88
C THR A 196 -1.80 13.38 11.37
N GLU A 197 -1.16 14.25 10.60
CA GLU A 197 -1.05 15.68 10.89
C GLU A 197 -2.41 16.36 10.90
N SER A 198 -3.31 16.00 9.99
CA SER A 198 -4.67 16.50 9.98
C SER A 198 -5.52 16.00 11.16
N ALA A 199 -5.31 14.75 11.60
CA ALA A 199 -6.11 14.14 12.66
C ALA A 199 -5.57 14.44 14.08
N MET A 200 -4.25 14.50 14.25
CA MET A 200 -3.57 14.58 15.56
C MET A 200 -2.28 15.42 15.46
N PRO A 201 -2.37 16.73 15.09
CA PRO A 201 -1.20 17.55 14.80
C PRO A 201 -0.20 17.65 15.97
N ASP A 202 -0.69 17.80 17.19
CA ASP A 202 0.16 17.95 18.38
C ASP A 202 0.93 16.67 18.73
N MET A 203 0.34 15.50 18.46
CA MET A 203 0.95 14.22 18.78
C MET A 203 2.10 13.86 17.82
N VAL A 204 2.00 14.26 16.55
CA VAL A 204 2.98 13.91 15.52
C VAL A 204 3.91 15.05 15.14
N LYS A 205 3.99 16.09 15.97
CA LYS A 205 4.85 17.26 15.73
C LYS A 205 6.31 16.82 15.55
N LYS A 206 6.97 17.39 14.53
CA LYS A 206 8.38 17.12 14.29
C LYS A 206 9.22 17.68 15.43
N PRO A 207 10.16 16.89 16.02
CA PRO A 207 11.06 17.39 17.03
C PRO A 207 12.01 18.45 16.44
N GLU A 208 12.41 19.44 17.26
CA GLU A 208 13.37 20.46 16.85
C GLU A 208 14.78 19.88 16.65
N SER A 209 15.11 18.82 17.38
CA SER A 209 16.39 18.11 17.30
C SER A 209 16.24 16.65 17.77
N GLY A 210 17.18 15.80 17.37
CA GLY A 210 17.22 14.39 17.77
C GLY A 210 16.43 13.45 16.86
N PHE A 211 16.16 12.24 17.34
CA PHE A 211 15.48 11.20 16.59
C PHE A 211 13.99 11.50 16.45
N ASP A 212 13.50 11.47 15.22
CA ASP A 212 12.10 11.69 14.89
C ASP A 212 11.35 10.35 14.84
N VAL A 213 10.69 9.98 15.93
CA VAL A 213 9.94 8.70 16.05
C VAL A 213 8.80 8.57 15.05
N TRP A 214 8.29 9.70 14.53
CA TRP A 214 7.17 9.74 13.59
C TRP A 214 7.61 9.85 12.11
N ASP A 215 8.92 9.83 11.84
CA ASP A 215 9.39 9.87 10.46
C ASP A 215 8.88 8.63 9.70
N PRO A 216 8.19 8.79 8.55
CA PRO A 216 7.71 7.66 7.74
C PRO A 216 8.82 6.69 7.31
N MET A 217 10.06 7.16 7.22
CA MET A 217 11.22 6.31 6.87
C MET A 217 11.50 5.23 7.93
N ASN A 218 11.13 5.46 9.21
CA ASN A 218 11.28 4.43 10.24
C ASN A 218 10.41 3.21 9.97
N VAL A 219 9.22 3.40 9.39
CA VAL A 219 8.33 2.29 9.01
C VAL A 219 8.81 1.63 7.72
N ALA A 220 9.45 2.38 6.84
CA ALA A 220 9.91 1.88 5.54
C ALA A 220 11.15 0.97 5.62
N SER A 221 11.80 0.90 6.77
CA SER A 221 12.98 0.04 7.02
C SER A 221 12.61 -1.41 7.43
N ILE A 222 11.31 -1.76 7.44
CA ILE A 222 10.83 -3.09 7.84
C ILE A 222 10.81 -4.06 6.61
#